data_33409ca0592b99ab677f53e472453960
#
_entry.id   33409ca0592b99ab677f53e472453960
#
_cell.length_a   1.000
_cell.length_b   1.000
_cell.length_c   1.000
_cell.angle_alpha   90.00
_cell.angle_beta   90.00
_cell.angle_gamma   90.00
#
_symmetry.space_group_name_H-M   'P 1'
#
loop_
_entity.id
_entity.type
_entity.pdbx_description
1 polymer ?
#
loop_
_entity_poly.entity_id
_entity_poly.type
_entity_poly.pdbx_seq_one_letter_code
_entity_poly.pdbx_strand_id
1 'polypeptide(L)'
;MRLPTLAVLSPLVALTVADKLVTTIICISSSCSYTNGWWYTAYGSYWAIGTDGCHGSDMTNVPGLQDYCLDFAHNRGHFYFQNQGKRCLKVTEFVKTDDTPTQTTYRMTWEEAGCTW
;
A
#
# COMPACT_ATOMS: atom_id res chain seq x y z
N MET A 1 39.15 -17.12 -1.57
CA MET A 1 38.48 -17.12 -1.45
C MET A 1 37.59 -16.74 -1.47
N ARG A 2 37.07 -16.27 -1.48
CA ARG A 2 36.30 -15.95 -1.46
C ARG A 2 35.18 -16.25 -1.38
N LEU A 3 34.75 -16.16 -1.43
CA LEU A 3 33.75 -16.78 -1.36
C LEU A 3 32.75 -16.48 -0.51
N PRO A 4 32.82 -16.27 0.46
CA PRO A 4 31.85 -16.18 1.46
C PRO A 4 31.23 -14.82 1.54
N THR A 5 31.94 -13.85 1.20
CA THR A 5 31.49 -12.49 1.34
C THR A 5 30.25 -12.18 0.53
N LEU A 6 30.21 -12.66 -0.68
CA LEU A 6 29.09 -12.40 -1.56
C LEU A 6 27.82 -13.07 -1.05
N ALA A 7 27.97 -14.27 -0.55
CA ALA A 7 26.84 -14.99 -0.05
C ALA A 7 26.19 -14.29 1.14
N VAL A 8 26.98 -13.63 1.95
CA VAL A 8 26.46 -12.92 3.11
C VAL A 8 25.64 -11.71 2.69
N LEU A 9 26.08 -10.99 1.70
CA LEU A 9 25.39 -9.78 1.29
C LEU A 9 24.04 -10.06 0.64
N SER A 10 23.98 -11.10 -0.17
CA SER A 10 22.75 -11.43 -0.86
C SER A 10 21.59 -11.73 0.06
N PRO A 11 21.77 -12.54 1.11
CA PRO A 11 20.68 -12.79 2.03
C PRO A 11 20.16 -11.54 2.71
N LEU A 12 21.01 -10.59 3.01
CA LEU A 12 20.56 -9.36 3.66
C LEU A 12 19.61 -8.58 2.77
N VAL A 13 19.92 -8.50 1.48
CA VAL A 13 19.04 -7.83 0.54
C VAL A 13 17.71 -8.57 0.44
N ALA A 14 17.77 -9.89 0.43
CA ALA A 14 16.57 -10.71 0.30
C ALA A 14 15.64 -10.60 1.50
N LEU A 15 16.14 -10.16 2.65
CA LEU A 15 15.31 -10.01 3.84
C LEU A 15 14.47 -8.74 3.84
N THR A 16 14.69 -7.85 2.89
CA THR A 16 13.89 -6.64 2.77
C THR A 16 12.49 -7.03 2.31
N VAL A 17 11.49 -6.65 3.08
CA VAL A 17 10.10 -6.95 2.79
C VAL A 17 9.44 -5.72 2.21
N ALA A 18 8.76 -5.89 1.09
CA ALA A 18 8.03 -4.83 0.43
C ALA A 18 6.75 -4.53 1.19
N ASP A 19 6.36 -3.27 1.23
CA ASP A 19 5.11 -2.85 1.85
C ASP A 19 3.93 -3.15 0.93
N LYS A 20 2.76 -3.29 1.55
CA LYS A 20 1.51 -3.54 0.85
C LYS A 20 0.40 -2.77 1.52
N LEU A 21 -0.49 -2.18 0.74
CA LEU A 21 -1.68 -1.52 1.24
C LEU A 21 -2.90 -2.22 0.65
N VAL A 22 -3.87 -2.53 1.49
CA VAL A 22 -5.15 -3.10 1.05
C VAL A 22 -6.25 -2.12 1.42
N THR A 23 -7.00 -1.66 0.43
CA THR A 23 -8.10 -0.72 0.63
C THR A 23 -9.43 -1.38 0.29
N THR A 24 -10.48 -0.93 0.97
CA THR A 24 -11.83 -1.43 0.78
C THR A 24 -12.71 -0.32 0.20
N ILE A 25 -13.47 -0.68 -0.81
CA ILE A 25 -14.42 0.24 -1.47
C ILE A 25 -15.81 -0.34 -1.31
N ILE A 26 -16.72 0.45 -0.76
CA ILE A 26 -18.11 0.04 -0.54
C ILE A 26 -18.99 0.92 -1.39
N CYS A 27 -19.76 0.30 -2.29
CA CYS A 27 -20.67 1.00 -3.18
C CYS A 27 -22.10 0.66 -2.83
N ILE A 28 -22.91 1.68 -2.59
CA ILE A 28 -24.33 1.56 -2.32
C ILE A 28 -25.06 2.34 -3.40
N SER A 29 -25.82 1.64 -4.24
CA SER A 29 -26.40 2.21 -5.46
C SER A 29 -25.29 2.75 -6.35
N SER A 30 -25.30 4.02 -6.72
CA SER A 30 -24.27 4.62 -7.56
C SER A 30 -23.21 5.35 -6.77
N SER A 31 -23.21 5.23 -5.45
CA SER A 31 -22.32 5.99 -4.57
C SER A 31 -21.33 5.06 -3.92
N CYS A 32 -20.03 5.35 -4.04
CA CYS A 32 -18.96 4.54 -3.47
C CYS A 32 -18.19 5.33 -2.41
N SER A 33 -17.80 4.65 -1.34
CA SER A 33 -16.94 5.23 -0.32
C SER A 33 -15.65 4.43 -0.20
N TYR A 34 -14.53 5.15 0.04
CA TYR A 34 -13.16 4.64 -0.04
C TYR A 34 -12.43 5.00 1.24
N THR A 35 -12.92 4.56 2.38
CA THR A 35 -12.45 5.14 3.63
C THR A 35 -11.38 4.37 4.35
N ASN A 36 -11.39 3.05 4.26
CA ASN A 36 -10.55 2.21 5.12
C ASN A 36 -9.48 1.48 4.34
N GLY A 37 -8.33 1.33 5.00
CA GLY A 37 -7.23 0.56 4.46
C GLY A 37 -6.38 -0.03 5.55
N TRP A 38 -5.60 -1.06 5.20
CA TRP A 38 -4.63 -1.70 6.08
C TRP A 38 -3.29 -1.70 5.39
N TRP A 39 -2.32 -1.13 6.06
CA TRP A 39 -0.95 -1.05 5.58
C TRP A 39 -0.14 -2.17 6.22
N TYR A 40 0.46 -3.03 5.41
CA TYR A 40 1.24 -4.15 5.86
C TYR A 40 2.72 -3.85 5.67
N THR A 41 3.47 -3.93 6.76
CA THR A 41 4.92 -3.72 6.76
C THR A 41 5.61 -4.98 7.25
N ALA A 42 6.93 -4.98 7.27
CA ALA A 42 7.70 -6.08 7.85
C ALA A 42 7.40 -6.29 9.33
N TYR A 43 6.87 -5.27 10.01
CA TYR A 43 6.67 -5.30 11.46
C TYR A 43 5.22 -5.46 11.89
N GLY A 44 4.28 -5.45 10.96
CA GLY A 44 2.88 -5.61 11.30
C GLY A 44 1.96 -4.89 10.34
N SER A 45 0.68 -4.90 10.68
CA SER A 45 -0.34 -4.23 9.89
C SER A 45 -0.94 -3.07 10.68
N TYR A 46 -1.24 -1.99 9.98
CA TYR A 46 -1.68 -0.74 10.60
C TYR A 46 -2.79 -0.12 9.77
N TRP A 47 -3.67 0.58 10.44
CA TRP A 47 -4.75 1.31 9.79
C TRP A 47 -4.21 2.49 8.97
N ALA A 48 -4.84 2.76 7.85
CA ALA A 48 -4.55 3.91 7.01
C ALA A 48 -5.81 4.31 6.23
N ILE A 49 -5.98 5.61 5.97
CA ILE A 49 -7.06 6.08 5.12
C ILE A 49 -6.76 5.66 3.68
N GLY A 50 -7.75 5.12 2.99
CA GLY A 50 -7.60 4.59 1.63
C GLY A 50 -8.29 5.38 0.54
N THR A 51 -8.50 6.69 0.74
CA THR A 51 -9.13 7.52 -0.27
C THR A 51 -8.13 8.05 -1.27
N ASP A 52 -8.60 8.46 -2.43
CA ASP A 52 -7.78 9.06 -3.47
C ASP A 52 -7.13 10.36 -2.96
N GLY A 53 -5.92 10.64 -3.41
CA GLY A 53 -5.20 11.86 -3.03
C GLY A 53 -4.11 11.61 -2.03
N CYS A 54 -3.60 12.69 -1.46
CA CYS A 54 -2.46 12.65 -0.55
C CYS A 54 -2.90 12.78 0.90
N HIS A 55 -2.24 12.04 1.77
CA HIS A 55 -2.59 11.95 3.20
C HIS A 55 -1.34 12.09 4.05
N GLY A 56 -1.47 12.81 5.16
CA GLY A 56 -0.38 12.99 6.09
C GLY A 56 -0.33 11.90 7.15
N SER A 57 0.60 12.05 8.09
CA SER A 57 0.82 11.07 9.15
C SER A 57 -0.37 10.93 10.11
N ASP A 58 -1.27 11.89 10.15
CA ASP A 58 -2.48 11.83 10.97
C ASP A 58 -3.56 10.94 10.36
N MET A 59 -3.38 10.49 9.13
CA MET A 59 -4.33 9.63 8.44
C MET A 59 -3.93 8.15 8.48
N THR A 60 -2.98 7.80 9.33
CA THR A 60 -2.49 6.43 9.43
C THR A 60 -1.88 6.18 10.81
N ASN A 61 -1.86 4.91 11.22
CA ASN A 61 -1.15 4.49 12.42
C ASN A 61 0.21 3.86 12.10
N VAL A 62 0.64 3.88 10.85
CA VAL A 62 1.93 3.28 10.47
C VAL A 62 3.06 4.09 11.09
N PRO A 63 3.89 3.49 11.96
CA PRO A 63 4.98 4.22 12.60
C PRO A 63 5.98 4.71 11.55
N GLY A 64 6.30 5.99 11.61
CA GLY A 64 7.31 6.59 10.72
C GLY A 64 6.83 6.95 9.33
N LEU A 65 5.61 6.62 8.97
CA LEU A 65 5.07 7.01 7.67
C LEU A 65 4.69 8.48 7.72
N GLN A 66 5.31 9.28 6.87
CA GLN A 66 5.11 10.73 6.89
C GLN A 66 3.98 11.17 6.00
N ASP A 67 3.97 10.68 4.77
CA ASP A 67 2.87 10.93 3.87
C ASP A 67 2.77 9.86 2.82
N TYR A 68 1.61 9.75 2.21
CA TYR A 68 1.37 8.82 1.11
C TYR A 68 0.28 9.38 0.21
N CYS A 69 0.40 9.12 -1.09
CA CYS A 69 -0.55 9.59 -2.08
C CYS A 69 -1.04 8.41 -2.91
N LEU A 70 -2.35 8.34 -3.10
CA LEU A 70 -2.98 7.30 -3.91
C LEU A 70 -3.60 7.95 -5.12
N ASP A 71 -3.25 7.47 -6.31
CA ASP A 71 -3.75 7.98 -7.58
C ASP A 71 -4.59 6.89 -8.23
N PHE A 72 -5.87 6.91 -7.96
CA PHE A 72 -6.79 5.88 -8.45
C PHE A 72 -6.91 5.90 -9.96
N ALA A 73 -6.82 7.08 -10.57
CA ALA A 73 -6.95 7.21 -12.01
C ALA A 73 -5.86 6.46 -12.76
N HIS A 74 -4.67 6.34 -12.17
CA HIS A 74 -3.53 5.69 -12.79
C HIS A 74 -3.13 4.40 -12.07
N ASN A 75 -3.91 3.95 -11.08
CA ASN A 75 -3.66 2.71 -10.33
C ASN A 75 -2.26 2.66 -9.73
N ARG A 76 -1.82 3.78 -9.16
CA ARG A 76 -0.48 3.91 -8.60
C ARG A 76 -0.50 4.84 -7.41
N GLY A 77 0.57 4.77 -6.59
CA GLY A 77 0.74 5.67 -5.46
C GLY A 77 2.20 5.80 -5.09
N HIS A 78 2.47 6.60 -4.11
CA HIS A 78 3.82 6.71 -3.57
C HIS A 78 3.75 7.08 -2.09
N PHE A 79 4.85 6.86 -1.38
CA PHE A 79 4.89 7.11 0.05
C PHE A 79 6.31 7.40 0.51
N TYR A 80 6.38 8.04 1.69
CA TYR A 80 7.66 8.41 2.31
C TYR A 80 7.64 8.00 3.77
N PHE A 81 8.63 7.20 4.16
CA PHE A 81 8.93 6.99 5.57
C PHE A 81 9.98 8.00 6.02
N GLN A 82 10.04 8.22 7.32
CA GLN A 82 11.02 9.13 7.90
C GLN A 82 12.43 8.70 7.49
N ASN A 83 13.22 9.66 7.00
CA ASN A 83 14.61 9.45 6.58
C ASN A 83 14.78 8.49 5.40
N GLN A 84 13.74 8.33 4.58
CA GLN A 84 13.83 7.52 3.38
C GLN A 84 13.40 8.34 2.16
N GLY A 85 13.85 7.89 0.99
CA GLY A 85 13.43 8.48 -0.26
C GLY A 85 12.05 8.00 -0.69
N LYS A 86 11.61 8.45 -1.84
CA LYS A 86 10.32 8.10 -2.40
C LYS A 86 10.24 6.60 -2.66
N ARG A 87 9.14 6.00 -2.21
CA ARG A 87 8.80 4.60 -2.49
C ARG A 87 7.45 4.59 -3.20
N CYS A 88 7.22 3.62 -4.07
CA CYS A 88 6.06 3.63 -4.94
C CYS A 88 5.20 2.39 -4.79
N LEU A 89 3.91 2.56 -5.03
CA LEU A 89 2.91 1.51 -4.99
C LEU A 89 2.25 1.38 -6.35
N LYS A 90 1.82 0.17 -6.65
CA LYS A 90 1.09 -0.14 -7.86
C LYS A 90 -0.09 -1.04 -7.48
N VAL A 91 -1.25 -0.80 -8.07
CA VAL A 91 -2.40 -1.67 -7.87
C VAL A 91 -2.14 -2.99 -8.58
N THR A 92 -2.17 -4.08 -7.83
CA THR A 92 -1.91 -5.42 -8.36
C THR A 92 -3.16 -6.28 -8.38
N GLU A 93 -4.20 -5.91 -7.62
CA GLU A 93 -5.42 -6.69 -7.57
C GLU A 93 -6.61 -5.77 -7.29
N PHE A 94 -7.72 -6.02 -7.95
CA PHE A 94 -8.97 -5.33 -7.72
C PHE A 94 -10.09 -6.38 -7.86
N VAL A 95 -10.68 -6.77 -6.75
CA VAL A 95 -11.65 -7.87 -6.73
C VAL A 95 -12.92 -7.47 -6.00
N LYS A 96 -14.04 -8.03 -6.45
CA LYS A 96 -15.31 -7.90 -5.77
C LYS A 96 -15.35 -8.97 -4.68
N THR A 97 -15.50 -8.55 -3.43
CA THR A 97 -15.52 -9.47 -2.29
C THR A 97 -16.91 -9.77 -1.78
N ASP A 98 -17.88 -8.90 -2.09
CA ASP A 98 -19.26 -9.09 -1.68
C ASP A 98 -20.17 -8.35 -2.64
N ASP A 99 -21.36 -8.93 -2.90
CA ASP A 99 -22.32 -8.34 -3.82
C ASP A 99 -23.71 -8.72 -3.37
N THR A 100 -24.42 -7.76 -2.80
CA THR A 100 -25.80 -7.92 -2.40
C THR A 100 -26.69 -6.99 -3.23
N PRO A 101 -28.01 -7.13 -3.19
CA PRO A 101 -28.89 -6.25 -3.96
C PRO A 101 -28.70 -4.77 -3.67
N THR A 102 -28.22 -4.42 -2.46
CA THR A 102 -28.10 -3.02 -2.05
C THR A 102 -26.67 -2.53 -1.92
N GLN A 103 -25.69 -3.43 -1.93
CA GLN A 103 -24.29 -3.04 -1.65
C GLN A 103 -23.31 -3.96 -2.35
N THR A 104 -22.27 -3.36 -2.91
CA THR A 104 -21.15 -4.10 -3.51
C THR A 104 -19.87 -3.64 -2.83
N THR A 105 -19.03 -4.61 -2.44
CA THR A 105 -17.76 -4.35 -1.78
C THR A 105 -16.62 -4.84 -2.67
N TYR A 106 -15.60 -4.01 -2.82
CA TYR A 106 -14.40 -4.34 -3.56
C TYR A 106 -13.18 -4.25 -2.66
N ARG A 107 -12.18 -5.08 -2.94
CA ARG A 107 -10.87 -4.99 -2.30
C ARG A 107 -9.83 -4.64 -3.35
N MET A 108 -9.04 -3.62 -3.07
CA MET A 108 -7.98 -3.16 -3.96
C MET A 108 -6.65 -3.36 -3.25
N THR A 109 -5.73 -4.08 -3.86
CA THR A 109 -4.42 -4.36 -3.29
C THR A 109 -3.37 -3.54 -4.02
N TRP A 110 -2.55 -2.84 -3.24
CA TRP A 110 -1.45 -2.00 -3.71
C TRP A 110 -0.16 -2.62 -3.20
N GLU A 111 0.77 -2.91 -4.08
CA GLU A 111 2.04 -3.50 -3.70
C GLU A 111 3.19 -2.59 -4.10
N GLU A 112 4.25 -2.63 -3.31
CA GLU A 112 5.41 -1.81 -3.57
C GLU A 112 6.05 -2.21 -4.91
N ALA A 113 6.41 -1.19 -5.70
CA ALA A 113 6.99 -1.37 -7.02
C ALA A 113 8.03 -0.30 -7.25
N GLY A 114 8.88 -0.48 -8.25
CA GLY A 114 9.85 0.51 -8.61
C GLY A 114 9.18 1.81 -9.04
N CYS A 115 9.75 2.94 -8.64
CA CYS A 115 9.20 4.25 -8.98
C CYS A 115 9.51 4.59 -10.43
N THR A 116 8.46 4.86 -11.19
CA THR A 116 8.58 5.33 -12.58
C THR A 116 7.80 6.62 -12.78
N TRP A 117 7.27 7.18 -11.69
CA TRP A 117 6.45 8.40 -11.74
C TRP A 117 6.80 9.35 -10.59
#